data_c26c954ffc87cbb7466217608f51ddba
#
_entry.id   c26c954ffc87cbb7466217608f51ddba
#
_cell.length_a   1.000
_cell.length_b   1.000
_cell.length_c   1.000
_cell.angle_alpha   90.00
_cell.angle_beta   90.00
_cell.angle_gamma   90.00
#
_symmetry.space_group_name_H-M   'P 1'
#
loop_
_entity.id
_entity.type
_entity.pdbx_description
1 polymer ?
#
loop_
_entity_poly.entity_id
_entity_poly.type
_entity_poly.pdbx_seq_one_letter_code
_entity_poly.pdbx_strand_id
1 'polypeptide(L)'
;MGLNLKTTTGKVIASLALVGTAAGVAGLGTYGAFTSSTSASAAVGSGTVNIALGASGATNRLSVAATNIVPGDTIQRVATLTNAAGNQNLSAITLTAAATTSSKLDTDATNGLQVVVDKCSTTWTEAGTAPAYTYTCSGTTTQVLATRAVVGANLALANLSSLTAGNTDNLRVTLTLPTAADNTFQGLNSVVGFTFTGTQRTATNQ
;
A
#
# COMPACT_ATOMS: atom_id res chain seq x y z
N MET A 1 49.26 7.87 -24.44
CA MET A 1 50.26 7.34 -23.48
C MET A 1 49.70 6.05 -22.91
N GLY A 2 50.26 4.90 -23.25
CA GLY A 2 49.81 3.60 -22.70
C GLY A 2 50.45 3.36 -21.34
N LEU A 3 49.62 2.95 -20.34
CA LEU A 3 50.10 2.57 -19.01
C LEU A 3 50.93 1.28 -19.13
N ASN A 4 52.22 1.35 -18.78
CA ASN A 4 53.07 0.19 -18.78
C ASN A 4 52.96 -0.59 -17.47
N LEU A 5 52.16 -1.66 -17.46
CA LEU A 5 51.88 -2.51 -16.30
C LEU A 5 53.06 -3.39 -15.83
N LYS A 6 54.21 -3.32 -16.51
CA LYS A 6 55.40 -4.10 -16.11
C LYS A 6 56.27 -3.40 -15.06
N THR A 7 56.01 -2.13 -14.76
CA THR A 7 56.77 -1.36 -13.75
C THR A 7 55.98 -1.33 -12.42
N THR A 8 56.70 -1.22 -11.29
CA THR A 8 56.11 -1.14 -9.95
C THR A 8 55.12 0.03 -9.84
N THR A 9 55.44 1.17 -10.43
CA THR A 9 54.60 2.37 -10.48
C THR A 9 53.32 2.12 -11.29
N GLY A 10 53.39 1.41 -12.42
CA GLY A 10 52.21 1.04 -13.21
C GLY A 10 51.26 0.10 -12.47
N LYS A 11 51.81 -0.84 -11.68
CA LYS A 11 50.99 -1.75 -10.84
C LYS A 11 50.30 -1.04 -9.69
N VAL A 12 50.94 -0.06 -9.06
CA VAL A 12 50.37 0.74 -7.97
C VAL A 12 49.25 1.63 -8.49
N ILE A 13 49.40 2.26 -9.65
CA ILE A 13 48.35 3.09 -10.26
C ILE A 13 47.14 2.23 -10.67
N ALA A 14 47.40 1.03 -11.23
CA ALA A 14 46.31 0.13 -11.62
C ALA A 14 45.52 -0.40 -10.40
N SER A 15 46.20 -0.71 -9.29
CA SER A 15 45.54 -1.17 -8.08
C SER A 15 44.74 -0.04 -7.38
N LEU A 16 45.25 1.20 -7.38
CA LEU A 16 44.51 2.35 -6.85
C LEU A 16 43.26 2.68 -7.68
N ALA A 17 43.31 2.54 -9.00
CA ALA A 17 42.14 2.73 -9.87
C ALA A 17 41.08 1.65 -9.62
N LEU A 18 41.49 0.40 -9.41
CA LEU A 18 40.58 -0.70 -9.13
C LEU A 18 39.86 -0.56 -7.76
N VAL A 19 40.58 -0.14 -6.73
CA VAL A 19 40.06 0.11 -5.40
C VAL A 19 39.16 1.35 -5.41
N GLY A 20 39.47 2.39 -6.15
CA GLY A 20 38.67 3.60 -6.28
C GLY A 20 37.33 3.35 -6.96
N THR A 21 37.30 2.50 -7.99
CA THR A 21 36.05 2.13 -8.67
C THR A 21 35.15 1.21 -7.79
N ALA A 22 35.75 0.28 -7.04
CA ALA A 22 35.03 -0.58 -6.12
C ALA A 22 34.41 0.22 -4.95
N ALA A 23 35.10 1.20 -4.40
CA ALA A 23 34.59 2.08 -3.35
C ALA A 23 33.48 3.01 -3.86
N GLY A 24 33.55 3.48 -5.11
CA GLY A 24 32.51 4.32 -5.72
C GLY A 24 31.19 3.59 -5.94
N VAL A 25 31.27 2.31 -6.30
CA VAL A 25 30.04 1.49 -6.51
C VAL A 25 29.42 1.06 -5.17
N ALA A 26 30.22 0.80 -4.13
CA ALA A 26 29.73 0.47 -2.80
C ALA A 26 29.03 1.65 -2.11
N GLY A 27 29.45 2.90 -2.39
CA GLY A 27 28.87 4.09 -1.80
C GLY A 27 27.49 4.49 -2.37
N LEU A 28 27.17 4.07 -3.59
CA LEU A 28 25.89 4.39 -4.24
C LEU A 28 24.78 3.38 -3.93
N GLY A 29 25.10 2.24 -3.30
CA GLY A 29 24.15 1.16 -2.99
C GLY A 29 23.43 1.28 -1.64
N THR A 30 23.77 2.26 -0.80
CA THR A 30 23.31 2.27 0.61
C THR A 30 22.16 3.24 0.93
N TYR A 31 21.67 4.00 -0.04
CA TYR A 31 20.58 4.97 0.17
C TYR A 31 19.29 4.62 -0.62
N GLY A 32 19.08 3.37 -0.96
CA GLY A 32 17.82 2.91 -1.54
C GLY A 32 16.74 2.77 -0.46
N ALA A 33 15.83 3.71 -0.35
CA ALA A 33 14.57 3.48 0.33
C ALA A 33 13.78 2.45 -0.50
N PHE A 34 13.74 1.19 -0.05
CA PHE A 34 12.96 0.16 -0.72
C PHE A 34 11.49 0.32 -0.34
N THR A 35 10.68 0.76 -1.29
CA THR A 35 9.23 0.78 -1.21
C THR A 35 8.68 -0.38 -2.04
N SER A 36 7.87 -1.22 -1.43
CA SER A 36 7.08 -2.24 -2.14
C SER A 36 5.63 -1.79 -2.18
N SER A 37 5.13 -1.53 -3.38
CA SER A 37 3.71 -1.27 -3.62
C SER A 37 3.10 -2.53 -4.22
N THR A 38 2.06 -3.08 -3.60
CA THR A 38 1.27 -4.17 -4.18
C THR A 38 -0.03 -3.64 -4.77
N SER A 39 -0.01 -3.36 -6.06
CA SER A 39 -1.10 -3.72 -6.95
C SER A 39 -0.79 -5.15 -7.39
N ALA A 40 -1.74 -6.08 -7.32
CA ALA A 40 -1.53 -7.50 -7.60
C ALA A 40 -0.44 -7.76 -8.64
N SER A 41 0.83 -7.91 -8.27
CA SER A 41 1.91 -8.69 -8.88
C SER A 41 3.33 -8.20 -8.52
N ALA A 42 4.19 -9.17 -8.26
CA ALA A 42 5.65 -9.24 -8.36
C ALA A 42 6.51 -8.75 -7.20
N ALA A 43 7.29 -9.71 -6.70
CA ALA A 43 8.37 -9.58 -5.74
C ALA A 43 9.64 -9.03 -6.41
N VAL A 44 10.39 -8.16 -5.72
CA VAL A 44 11.80 -7.90 -6.00
C VAL A 44 12.55 -7.98 -4.67
N GLY A 45 13.48 -8.93 -4.57
CA GLY A 45 14.21 -9.23 -3.34
C GLY A 45 15.54 -8.49 -3.24
N SER A 46 15.75 -7.99 -2.05
CA SER A 46 16.98 -7.89 -1.27
C SER A 46 16.55 -7.35 0.09
N GLY A 47 16.41 -8.28 1.06
CA GLY A 47 15.66 -8.05 2.29
C GLY A 47 14.16 -7.95 1.98
N THR A 48 13.46 -9.08 1.94
CA THR A 48 12.11 -9.19 1.40
C THR A 48 11.12 -8.36 2.21
N VAL A 49 10.66 -7.25 1.67
CA VAL A 49 9.46 -6.55 2.12
C VAL A 49 8.33 -7.03 1.23
N ASN A 50 7.59 -8.01 1.68
CA ASN A 50 6.42 -8.52 0.98
C ASN A 50 5.19 -8.26 1.83
N ILE A 51 4.39 -7.26 1.44
CA ILE A 51 3.02 -7.15 1.92
C ILE A 51 2.18 -7.97 0.96
N ALA A 52 1.84 -9.18 1.35
CA ALA A 52 0.88 -9.98 0.61
C ALA A 52 -0.52 -9.44 0.89
N LEU A 53 -1.18 -8.97 -0.14
CA LEU A 53 -2.64 -8.97 -0.20
C LEU A 53 -3.03 -10.43 -0.45
N GLY A 54 -3.91 -11.01 0.36
CA GLY A 54 -4.36 -12.38 0.21
C GLY A 54 -4.81 -12.68 -1.22
N ALA A 55 -4.92 -13.95 -1.60
CA ALA A 55 -5.29 -14.37 -2.94
C ALA A 55 -6.54 -13.63 -3.46
N SER A 56 -6.53 -13.23 -4.73
CA SER A 56 -7.68 -12.62 -5.37
C SER A 56 -8.86 -13.61 -5.32
N GLY A 57 -9.88 -13.25 -4.61
CA GLY A 57 -11.06 -14.06 -4.34
C GLY A 57 -12.09 -13.20 -3.63
N ALA A 58 -12.94 -13.81 -2.83
CA ALA A 58 -13.96 -13.09 -2.07
C ALA A 58 -13.39 -11.94 -1.18
N THR A 59 -12.14 -12.02 -0.76
CA THR A 59 -11.55 -11.16 0.27
C THR A 59 -10.60 -10.05 -0.21
N ASN A 60 -10.26 -9.92 -1.51
CA ASN A 60 -9.27 -8.93 -1.95
C ASN A 60 -9.71 -8.19 -3.22
N ARG A 61 -10.94 -7.72 -3.25
CA ARG A 61 -11.50 -6.95 -4.36
C ARG A 61 -11.24 -5.46 -4.14
N LEU A 62 -10.00 -5.01 -4.35
CA LEU A 62 -9.57 -3.62 -4.05
C LEU A 62 -9.81 -2.62 -5.19
N SER A 63 -10.51 -3.02 -6.25
CA SER A 63 -11.05 -2.08 -7.22
C SER A 63 -12.55 -1.94 -6.99
N VAL A 64 -13.01 -0.73 -6.72
CA VAL A 64 -14.40 -0.46 -6.37
C VAL A 64 -15.04 0.41 -7.44
N ALA A 65 -16.02 -0.15 -8.13
CA ALA A 65 -16.91 0.62 -8.99
C ALA A 65 -18.06 1.19 -8.17
N ALA A 66 -18.14 2.51 -8.08
CA ALA A 66 -19.26 3.24 -7.49
C ALA A 66 -20.21 3.64 -8.62
N THR A 67 -21.19 2.80 -8.89
CA THR A 67 -22.21 3.00 -9.92
C THR A 67 -23.60 2.90 -9.31
N ASN A 68 -24.53 3.75 -9.75
CA ASN A 68 -25.93 3.76 -9.28
C ASN A 68 -26.07 3.88 -7.76
N ILE A 69 -25.12 4.55 -7.10
CA ILE A 69 -25.20 4.81 -5.66
C ILE A 69 -26.03 6.06 -5.39
N VAL A 70 -26.71 6.05 -4.25
CA VAL A 70 -27.49 7.17 -3.76
C VAL A 70 -26.89 7.72 -2.45
N PRO A 71 -27.20 8.98 -2.08
CA PRO A 71 -26.71 9.54 -0.80
C PRO A 71 -27.08 8.66 0.39
N GLY A 72 -26.08 8.35 1.21
CA GLY A 72 -26.18 7.40 2.33
C GLY A 72 -25.71 5.98 2.03
N ASP A 73 -25.53 5.62 0.76
CA ASP A 73 -25.02 4.29 0.39
C ASP A 73 -23.59 4.08 0.83
N THR A 74 -23.26 2.82 1.14
CA THR A 74 -21.93 2.36 1.49
C THR A 74 -21.48 1.19 0.60
N ILE A 75 -20.21 1.17 0.27
CA ILE A 75 -19.56 0.04 -0.42
C ILE A 75 -18.44 -0.46 0.47
N GLN A 76 -18.45 -1.74 0.79
CA GLN A 76 -17.44 -2.35 1.65
C GLN A 76 -16.59 -3.35 0.88
N ARG A 77 -15.29 -3.38 1.19
CA ARG A 77 -14.32 -4.36 0.68
C ARG A 77 -13.33 -4.70 1.79
N VAL A 78 -12.85 -5.93 1.80
CA VAL A 78 -11.84 -6.36 2.77
C VAL A 78 -10.55 -6.73 2.09
N ALA A 79 -9.46 -6.53 2.82
CA ALA A 79 -8.11 -6.91 2.43
C ALA A 79 -7.38 -7.48 3.64
N THR A 80 -6.52 -8.46 3.40
CA THR A 80 -5.63 -9.01 4.42
C THR A 80 -4.21 -8.55 4.12
N LEU A 81 -3.61 -7.78 5.03
CA LEU A 81 -2.21 -7.37 4.96
C LEU A 81 -1.37 -8.32 5.81
N THR A 82 -0.43 -9.01 5.21
CA THR A 82 0.49 -9.92 5.91
C THR A 82 1.92 -9.49 5.70
N ASN A 83 2.65 -9.30 6.79
CA ASN A 83 4.10 -9.25 6.80
C ASN A 83 4.60 -10.62 7.27
N ALA A 84 5.05 -11.45 6.33
CA ALA A 84 5.38 -12.84 6.62
C ALA A 84 6.54 -12.97 7.65
N ALA A 85 6.55 -14.07 8.38
CA ALA A 85 7.68 -14.42 9.24
C ALA A 85 8.96 -14.54 8.41
N GLY A 86 10.07 -14.01 8.92
CA GLY A 86 11.35 -13.95 8.22
C GLY A 86 11.57 -12.69 7.39
N ASN A 87 10.53 -11.88 7.19
CA ASN A 87 10.69 -10.55 6.62
C ASN A 87 11.29 -9.56 7.63
N GLN A 88 11.66 -8.37 7.16
CA GLN A 88 12.02 -7.25 8.03
C GLN A 88 10.75 -6.56 8.56
N ASN A 89 10.89 -5.94 9.73
CA ASN A 89 9.87 -5.03 10.24
C ASN A 89 9.75 -3.81 9.33
N LEU A 90 8.54 -3.26 9.24
CA LEU A 90 8.24 -2.06 8.49
C LEU A 90 8.25 -0.84 9.43
N SER A 91 8.66 0.31 8.91
CA SER A 91 8.54 1.59 9.62
C SER A 91 7.15 2.20 9.44
N ALA A 92 6.52 1.94 8.28
CA ALA A 92 5.20 2.46 7.96
C ALA A 92 4.51 1.60 6.90
N ILE A 93 3.18 1.65 6.88
CA ILE A 93 2.36 1.23 5.75
C ILE A 93 1.46 2.41 5.40
N THR A 94 1.38 2.72 4.12
CA THR A 94 0.53 3.79 3.58
C THR A 94 -0.49 3.23 2.59
N LEU A 95 -1.60 3.92 2.44
CA LEU A 95 -2.64 3.67 1.45
C LEU A 95 -2.61 4.77 0.40
N THR A 96 -2.58 4.41 -0.86
CA THR A 96 -2.89 5.31 -1.99
C THR A 96 -4.20 4.88 -2.60
N ALA A 97 -5.15 5.81 -2.64
CA ALA A 97 -6.44 5.63 -3.30
C ALA A 97 -6.51 6.55 -4.51
N ALA A 98 -6.68 5.99 -5.70
CA ALA A 98 -6.69 6.73 -6.96
C ALA A 98 -7.87 6.28 -7.84
N ALA A 99 -8.54 7.24 -8.46
CA ALA A 99 -9.58 6.96 -9.44
C ALA A 99 -8.96 6.55 -10.77
N THR A 100 -9.40 5.42 -11.33
CA THR A 100 -9.09 5.00 -12.71
C THR A 100 -10.16 5.46 -13.70
N THR A 101 -11.39 5.63 -13.21
CA THR A 101 -12.47 6.38 -13.87
C THR A 101 -12.92 7.44 -12.88
N SER A 102 -12.87 8.70 -13.28
CA SER A 102 -13.10 9.84 -12.39
C SER A 102 -14.41 10.56 -12.72
N SER A 103 -15.07 11.05 -11.69
CA SER A 103 -16.24 11.92 -11.78
C SER A 103 -16.32 12.83 -10.55
N LYS A 104 -17.41 13.59 -10.40
CA LYS A 104 -17.64 14.38 -9.19
C LYS A 104 -17.67 13.49 -7.92
N LEU A 105 -18.02 12.19 -8.04
CA LEU A 105 -18.02 11.25 -6.92
C LEU A 105 -16.66 11.14 -6.21
N ASP A 106 -15.56 11.26 -6.92
CA ASP A 106 -14.21 11.14 -6.34
C ASP A 106 -13.47 12.48 -6.24
N THR A 107 -13.91 13.52 -6.98
CA THR A 107 -13.23 14.82 -7.00
C THR A 107 -13.79 15.84 -6.00
N ASP A 108 -15.05 15.68 -5.57
CA ASP A 108 -15.63 16.54 -4.53
C ASP A 108 -15.21 16.03 -3.15
N ALA A 109 -14.30 16.74 -2.50
CA ALA A 109 -13.72 16.33 -1.22
C ALA A 109 -14.71 16.36 -0.04
N THR A 110 -15.81 17.10 -0.15
CA THR A 110 -16.78 17.30 0.93
C THR A 110 -18.01 16.42 0.77
N ASN A 111 -18.64 16.46 -0.40
CA ASN A 111 -19.90 15.78 -0.67
C ASN A 111 -19.72 14.55 -1.57
N GLY A 112 -18.52 14.32 -2.11
CA GLY A 112 -18.16 13.10 -2.82
C GLY A 112 -17.88 11.93 -1.89
N LEU A 113 -17.42 10.83 -2.46
CA LEU A 113 -17.11 9.59 -1.73
C LEU A 113 -16.10 9.84 -0.61
N GLN A 114 -16.46 9.39 0.59
CA GLN A 114 -15.60 9.35 1.75
C GLN A 114 -15.10 7.93 1.98
N VAL A 115 -13.87 7.80 2.43
CA VAL A 115 -13.26 6.51 2.78
C VAL A 115 -12.91 6.46 4.26
N VAL A 116 -13.16 5.31 4.89
CA VAL A 116 -12.64 4.92 6.21
C VAL A 116 -12.06 3.53 6.11
N VAL A 117 -10.99 3.27 6.86
CA VAL A 117 -10.41 1.93 6.96
C VAL A 117 -10.38 1.49 8.42
N ASP A 118 -10.96 0.32 8.66
CA ASP A 118 -10.95 -0.35 9.96
C ASP A 118 -10.21 -1.67 9.87
N LYS A 119 -9.63 -2.14 10.99
CA LYS A 119 -9.18 -3.52 11.14
C LYS A 119 -10.06 -4.28 12.11
N CYS A 120 -10.20 -5.58 11.89
CA CYS A 120 -10.80 -6.51 12.83
C CYS A 120 -9.71 -7.39 13.46
N SER A 121 -9.82 -7.66 14.76
CA SER A 121 -8.88 -8.56 15.46
C SER A 121 -9.00 -10.02 15.01
N THR A 122 -10.08 -10.37 14.32
CA THR A 122 -10.33 -11.65 13.65
C THR A 122 -10.57 -11.41 12.16
N THR A 123 -10.80 -12.46 11.37
CA THR A 123 -11.22 -12.33 9.98
C THR A 123 -12.61 -11.71 9.89
N TRP A 124 -12.85 -10.88 8.86
CA TRP A 124 -14.18 -10.35 8.56
C TRP A 124 -15.06 -11.46 7.99
N THR A 125 -16.30 -11.54 8.46
CA THR A 125 -17.30 -12.43 7.89
C THR A 125 -18.09 -11.69 6.81
N GLU A 126 -18.00 -12.19 5.56
CA GLU A 126 -18.72 -11.64 4.41
C GLU A 126 -20.16 -12.12 4.40
N ALA A 127 -21.09 -11.21 4.07
CA ALA A 127 -22.48 -11.48 3.77
C ALA A 127 -22.95 -10.67 2.56
N GLY A 128 -24.11 -11.00 2.00
CA GLY A 128 -24.64 -10.36 0.80
C GLY A 128 -24.11 -10.97 -0.49
N THR A 129 -24.43 -10.33 -1.61
CA THR A 129 -24.02 -10.74 -2.95
C THR A 129 -23.49 -9.54 -3.72
N ALA A 130 -22.71 -9.80 -4.79
CA ALA A 130 -22.18 -8.75 -5.63
C ALA A 130 -23.29 -7.83 -6.18
N PRO A 131 -23.12 -6.51 -6.20
CA PRO A 131 -21.98 -5.75 -5.67
C PRO A 131 -22.12 -5.36 -4.18
N ALA A 132 -23.22 -5.67 -3.50
CA ALA A 132 -23.62 -5.20 -2.18
C ALA A 132 -23.12 -6.16 -1.06
N TYR A 133 -21.81 -6.27 -0.90
CA TYR A 133 -21.22 -7.03 0.19
C TYR A 133 -21.23 -6.23 1.49
N THR A 134 -21.47 -6.93 2.61
CA THR A 134 -21.31 -6.42 3.97
C THR A 134 -20.34 -7.30 4.75
N TYR A 135 -19.66 -6.70 5.73
CA TYR A 135 -18.65 -7.42 6.51
C TYR A 135 -18.83 -7.16 7.99
N THR A 136 -18.88 -8.23 8.77
CA THR A 136 -19.03 -8.20 10.22
C THR A 136 -17.76 -8.67 10.91
N CYS A 137 -17.31 -7.94 11.93
CA CYS A 137 -16.21 -8.32 12.80
C CYS A 137 -16.76 -9.03 14.03
N SER A 138 -16.34 -10.27 14.27
CA SER A 138 -16.68 -11.01 15.49
C SER A 138 -15.80 -10.65 16.68
N GLY A 139 -14.70 -9.93 16.46
CA GLY A 139 -13.77 -9.46 17.47
C GLY A 139 -13.87 -7.96 17.71
N THR A 140 -12.72 -7.34 17.99
CA THR A 140 -12.61 -5.90 18.21
C THR A 140 -12.29 -5.19 16.89
N THR A 141 -13.06 -4.15 16.57
CA THR A 141 -12.80 -3.24 15.45
C THR A 141 -11.96 -2.06 15.93
N THR A 142 -10.89 -1.76 15.19
CA THR A 142 -10.01 -0.60 15.46
C THR A 142 -9.86 0.21 14.19
N GLN A 143 -10.03 1.53 14.28
CA GLN A 143 -9.86 2.42 13.14
C GLN A 143 -8.37 2.51 12.75
N VAL A 144 -8.10 2.39 11.46
CA VAL A 144 -6.76 2.43 10.85
C VAL A 144 -6.56 3.70 10.04
N LEU A 145 -7.59 4.16 9.34
CA LEU A 145 -7.63 5.44 8.64
C LEU A 145 -8.94 6.14 8.97
N ALA A 146 -8.86 7.37 9.49
CA ALA A 146 -10.03 8.19 9.77
C ALA A 146 -10.76 8.57 8.48
N THR A 147 -12.08 8.81 8.59
CA THR A 147 -12.93 9.22 7.47
C THR A 147 -12.37 10.45 6.77
N ARG A 148 -12.27 10.38 5.44
CA ARG A 148 -11.76 11.45 4.59
C ARG A 148 -12.24 11.27 3.15
N ALA A 149 -11.99 12.28 2.30
CA ALA A 149 -12.18 12.16 0.85
C ALA A 149 -11.47 10.93 0.29
N VAL A 150 -12.14 10.22 -0.63
CA VAL A 150 -11.70 8.90 -1.12
C VAL A 150 -10.34 8.93 -1.81
N VAL A 151 -10.04 9.96 -2.60
CA VAL A 151 -8.74 10.09 -3.29
C VAL A 151 -7.69 10.65 -2.34
N GLY A 152 -6.52 10.03 -2.36
CA GLY A 152 -5.36 10.47 -1.60
C GLY A 152 -4.16 9.58 -1.80
N ALA A 153 -2.97 10.18 -1.75
CA ALA A 153 -1.70 9.48 -1.91
C ALA A 153 -0.98 9.37 -0.57
N ASN A 154 -0.32 8.22 -0.34
CA ASN A 154 0.55 7.97 0.81
C ASN A 154 -0.12 8.26 2.18
N LEU A 155 -1.40 7.90 2.30
CA LEU A 155 -2.17 8.07 3.53
C LEU A 155 -1.61 7.14 4.60
N ALA A 156 -1.08 7.71 5.68
CA ALA A 156 -0.52 6.94 6.78
C ALA A 156 -1.60 6.10 7.46
N LEU A 157 -1.34 4.81 7.62
CA LEU A 157 -2.21 3.87 8.32
C LEU A 157 -1.69 3.68 9.75
N ALA A 158 -2.59 3.84 10.73
CA ALA A 158 -2.28 3.67 12.14
C ALA A 158 -2.66 2.27 12.66
N ASN A 159 -2.19 1.92 13.85
CA ASN A 159 -2.64 0.74 14.60
C ASN A 159 -2.43 -0.61 13.88
N LEU A 160 -1.50 -0.72 12.93
CA LEU A 160 -1.25 -1.95 12.20
C LEU A 160 -0.30 -2.87 12.97
N SER A 161 -0.67 -4.15 13.08
CA SER A 161 0.16 -5.22 13.62
C SER A 161 1.16 -5.75 12.60
N SER A 162 0.80 -5.70 11.31
CA SER A 162 1.63 -6.15 10.17
C SER A 162 2.87 -5.29 9.92
N LEU A 163 3.08 -4.21 10.68
CA LEU A 163 4.37 -3.54 10.76
C LEU A 163 5.46 -4.45 11.31
N THR A 164 5.11 -5.41 12.16
CA THR A 164 6.03 -6.42 12.69
C THR A 164 5.94 -7.69 11.86
N ALA A 165 7.09 -8.27 11.51
CA ALA A 165 7.18 -9.52 10.79
C ALA A 165 6.44 -10.67 11.52
N GLY A 166 5.79 -11.53 10.77
CA GLY A 166 4.95 -12.62 11.27
C GLY A 166 3.50 -12.22 11.58
N ASN A 167 3.13 -10.95 11.46
CA ASN A 167 1.79 -10.48 11.79
C ASN A 167 0.92 -10.18 10.56
N THR A 168 -0.38 -10.23 10.79
CA THR A 168 -1.42 -10.00 9.79
C THR A 168 -2.47 -9.03 10.33
N ASP A 169 -2.96 -8.12 9.49
CA ASP A 169 -4.12 -7.28 9.75
C ASP A 169 -5.24 -7.59 8.76
N ASN A 170 -6.46 -7.76 9.28
CA ASN A 170 -7.66 -7.94 8.48
C ASN A 170 -8.36 -6.58 8.35
N LEU A 171 -8.23 -5.95 7.20
CA LEU A 171 -8.74 -4.61 6.95
C LEU A 171 -10.10 -4.63 6.26
N ARG A 172 -10.94 -3.64 6.57
CA ARG A 172 -12.14 -3.31 5.82
C ARG A 172 -12.05 -1.87 5.34
N VAL A 173 -12.14 -1.67 4.05
CA VAL A 173 -12.30 -0.37 3.40
C VAL A 173 -13.78 -0.12 3.20
N THR A 174 -14.30 0.95 3.74
CA THR A 174 -15.70 1.38 3.55
C THR A 174 -15.72 2.71 2.81
N LEU A 175 -16.40 2.75 1.68
CA LEU A 175 -16.73 3.97 0.95
C LEU A 175 -18.16 4.37 1.29
N THR A 176 -18.40 5.66 1.50
CA THR A 176 -19.73 6.21 1.79
C THR A 176 -19.97 7.42 0.90
N LEU A 177 -21.10 7.48 0.23
CA LEU A 177 -21.59 8.73 -0.35
C LEU A 177 -22.35 9.50 0.75
N PRO A 178 -21.89 10.69 1.17
CA PRO A 178 -22.56 11.44 2.24
C PRO A 178 -24.03 11.72 1.93
N THR A 179 -24.85 11.74 2.95
CA THR A 179 -26.29 12.08 2.81
C THR A 179 -26.52 13.53 2.35
N ALA A 180 -25.49 14.38 2.47
CA ALA A 180 -25.50 15.76 1.97
C ALA A 180 -25.21 15.87 0.46
N ALA A 181 -24.87 14.77 -0.23
CA ALA A 181 -24.69 14.77 -1.68
C ALA A 181 -26.02 15.10 -2.38
N ASP A 182 -25.98 16.04 -3.30
CA ASP A 182 -27.16 16.53 -4.01
C ASP A 182 -27.39 15.78 -5.34
N ASN A 183 -28.41 16.20 -6.09
CA ASN A 183 -28.78 15.58 -7.38
C ASN A 183 -27.68 15.67 -8.45
N THR A 184 -26.64 16.50 -8.28
CA THR A 184 -25.52 16.59 -9.23
C THR A 184 -24.62 15.36 -9.22
N PHE A 185 -24.77 14.47 -8.23
CA PHE A 185 -24.09 13.17 -8.15
C PHE A 185 -24.85 12.04 -8.84
N GLN A 186 -26.11 12.30 -9.27
CA GLN A 186 -26.97 11.26 -9.86
C GLN A 186 -26.39 10.76 -11.20
N GLY A 187 -26.41 9.46 -11.42
CA GLY A 187 -25.95 8.82 -12.65
C GLY A 187 -24.46 8.89 -12.91
N LEU A 188 -23.66 9.40 -11.97
CA LEU A 188 -22.21 9.42 -12.10
C LEU A 188 -21.61 8.04 -11.79
N ASN A 189 -20.40 7.84 -12.32
CA ASN A 189 -19.61 6.63 -12.13
C ASN A 189 -18.16 6.99 -11.81
N SER A 190 -17.60 6.37 -10.79
CA SER A 190 -16.17 6.40 -10.49
C SER A 190 -15.67 4.99 -10.17
N VAL A 191 -14.44 4.71 -10.60
CA VAL A 191 -13.74 3.48 -10.25
C VAL A 191 -12.50 3.85 -9.46
N VAL A 192 -12.41 3.39 -8.22
CA VAL A 192 -11.29 3.70 -7.31
C VAL A 192 -10.49 2.44 -7.03
N GLY A 193 -9.19 2.51 -7.28
CA GLY A 193 -8.21 1.50 -6.92
C GLY A 193 -7.50 1.86 -5.62
N PHE A 194 -7.17 0.85 -4.82
CA PHE A 194 -6.45 0.99 -3.55
C PHE A 194 -5.13 0.25 -3.63
N THR A 195 -4.03 0.94 -3.27
CA THR A 195 -2.68 0.39 -3.23
C THR A 195 -2.10 0.59 -1.84
N PHE A 196 -1.65 -0.49 -1.22
CA PHE A 196 -0.92 -0.45 0.05
C PHE A 196 0.58 -0.48 -0.22
N THR A 197 1.32 0.40 0.43
CA THR A 197 2.78 0.51 0.30
C THR A 197 3.44 0.38 1.66
N GLY A 198 4.31 -0.60 1.82
CA GLY A 198 5.13 -0.77 3.03
C GLY A 198 6.48 -0.09 2.87
N THR A 199 6.92 0.63 3.90
CA THR A 199 8.25 1.21 3.99
C THR A 199 9.09 0.41 4.99
N GLN A 200 10.27 -0.02 4.58
CA GLN A 200 11.19 -0.76 5.44
C GLN A 200 11.68 0.12 6.59
N ARG A 201 11.99 -0.48 7.73
CA ARG A 201 12.65 0.23 8.85
C ARG A 201 13.99 0.81 8.41
N THR A 202 14.43 1.89 9.04
CA THR A 202 15.78 2.43 8.89
C THR A 202 16.82 1.38 9.30
N ALA A 203 17.97 1.39 8.63
CA ALA A 203 19.09 0.56 9.00
C ALA A 203 19.54 0.86 10.45
N THR A 204 19.85 -0.19 11.20
CA THR A 204 20.48 -0.08 12.52
C THR A 204 21.75 -0.91 12.50
N ASN A 205 22.79 -0.47 13.20
CA ASN A 205 23.97 -1.30 13.42
C ASN A 205 23.55 -2.56 14.20
N GLN A 206 23.92 -3.71 13.67
CA GLN A 206 23.79 -5.02 14.34
C GLN A 206 25.17 -5.60 14.55
#